data_a4cf352df914120483fb581b5d02ad0f
#
_entry.id   a4cf352df914120483fb581b5d02ad0f
#
_cell.length_a   1.000
_cell.length_b   1.000
_cell.length_c   1.000
_cell.angle_alpha   90.00
_cell.angle_beta   90.00
_cell.angle_gamma   90.00
#
_symmetry.space_group_name_H-M   'P 1'
#
loop_
_entity.id
_entity.type
_entity.pdbx_description
1 polymer ?
#
loop_
_entity_poly.entity_id
_entity_poly.type
_entity_poly.pdbx_seq_one_letter_code
_entity_poly.pdbx_strand_id
1 'polypeptide(L)'
;VRGEMRTRRILRTSEFLWQEGHTAHATADEARDETLKMLEVYRDFAENCLALPVVAGEKPENERFPGAVATYSIEAMMQDGKALQAGTSHFLGTNFAHAQNIRFQNANGELEFANTTSWGVSTRMIGGVIMVHGDDDGLRVPPRIAPWQIVIVPMLRDKPEDAELVDYCKALQASLAKQTALGEPVRALLDLKPAKAATKRWGWVKKGAPIIVEVGPRDMAGG
;
A
#
# COMPACT_ATOMS: atom_id res chain seq x y z
N VAL A 1 13.48 -18.45 5.02
CA VAL A 1 13.19 -17.55 6.17
C VAL A 1 14.47 -16.77 6.48
N ARG A 2 14.38 -15.45 6.44
CA ARG A 2 15.50 -14.57 6.79
C ARG A 2 15.31 -14.14 8.25
N GLY A 3 16.19 -14.55 9.15
CA GLY A 3 16.16 -14.13 10.54
C GLY A 3 16.64 -12.70 10.71
N GLU A 4 15.85 -11.86 11.37
CA GLU A 4 16.21 -10.49 11.72
C GLU A 4 16.51 -10.41 13.21
N MET A 5 17.73 -10.01 13.56
CA MET A 5 18.17 -9.96 14.96
C MET A 5 17.74 -8.69 15.70
N ARG A 6 17.45 -7.60 14.99
CA ARG A 6 17.02 -6.32 15.57
C ARG A 6 15.63 -5.96 15.08
N THR A 7 14.64 -6.59 15.66
CA THR A 7 13.24 -6.38 15.27
C THR A 7 12.72 -5.03 15.76
N ARG A 8 11.85 -4.41 14.92
CA ARG A 8 10.99 -3.28 15.26
C ARG A 8 9.56 -3.61 14.86
N ARG A 9 8.60 -3.33 15.72
CA ARG A 9 7.18 -3.60 15.42
C ARG A 9 6.81 -3.01 14.05
N ILE A 10 6.16 -3.84 13.21
CA ILE A 10 5.61 -3.49 11.89
C ILE A 10 6.68 -3.13 10.84
N LEU A 11 7.80 -2.50 11.22
CA LEU A 11 8.81 -2.01 10.30
C LEU A 11 9.91 -3.03 9.99
N ARG A 12 10.25 -3.87 10.98
CA ARG A 12 11.32 -4.86 10.90
C ARG A 12 10.96 -6.08 11.74
N THR A 13 10.16 -6.94 11.18
CA THR A 13 9.72 -8.18 11.84
C THR A 13 10.71 -9.32 11.61
N SER A 14 10.69 -10.33 12.47
CA SER A 14 11.52 -11.53 12.30
C SER A 14 11.15 -12.32 11.05
N GLU A 15 9.88 -12.27 10.67
CA GLU A 15 9.33 -12.84 9.45
C GLU A 15 8.43 -11.80 8.77
N PHE A 16 8.49 -11.69 7.45
CA PHE A 16 7.68 -10.74 6.70
C PHE A 16 7.30 -11.30 5.32
N LEU A 17 6.15 -10.89 4.83
CA LEU A 17 5.75 -11.11 3.46
C LEU A 17 6.32 -9.99 2.59
N TRP A 18 6.71 -10.35 1.38
CA TRP A 18 7.24 -9.41 0.41
C TRP A 18 6.84 -9.80 -1.01
N GLN A 19 6.82 -8.82 -1.88
CA GLN A 19 6.80 -8.99 -3.32
C GLN A 19 8.23 -8.77 -3.81
N GLU A 20 8.71 -9.68 -4.63
CA GLU A 20 10.01 -9.62 -5.26
C GLU A 20 9.88 -10.00 -6.73
N GLY A 21 10.66 -9.35 -7.58
CA GLY A 21 10.74 -9.68 -8.99
C GLY A 21 12.19 -9.69 -9.47
N HIS A 22 12.43 -10.48 -10.48
CA HIS A 22 13.74 -10.63 -11.14
C HIS A 22 13.53 -10.68 -12.64
N THR A 23 14.43 -10.03 -13.39
CA THR A 23 14.46 -10.12 -14.85
C THR A 23 15.88 -10.34 -15.34
N ALA A 24 15.99 -10.84 -16.56
CA ALA A 24 17.24 -11.03 -17.27
C ALA A 24 17.15 -10.39 -18.67
N HIS A 25 18.16 -9.66 -19.05
CA HIS A 25 18.20 -8.85 -20.26
C HIS A 25 19.49 -9.12 -21.04
N ALA A 26 19.41 -8.93 -22.35
CA ALA A 26 20.58 -9.08 -23.22
C ALA A 26 21.59 -7.95 -22.98
N THR A 27 21.12 -6.72 -22.76
CA THR A 27 22.00 -5.56 -22.63
C THR A 27 21.92 -4.94 -21.25
N ALA A 28 22.96 -4.20 -20.86
CA ALA A 28 23.00 -3.45 -19.62
C ALA A 28 21.97 -2.29 -19.62
N ASP A 29 21.74 -1.68 -20.78
CA ASP A 29 20.81 -0.57 -20.91
C ASP A 29 19.37 -1.05 -20.70
N GLU A 30 18.94 -2.15 -21.32
CA GLU A 30 17.62 -2.75 -21.07
C GLU A 30 17.40 -3.07 -19.58
N ALA A 31 18.42 -3.62 -18.92
CA ALA A 31 18.35 -3.94 -17.50
C ALA A 31 18.27 -2.68 -16.63
N ARG A 32 18.98 -1.60 -16.99
CA ARG A 32 18.87 -0.29 -16.30
C ARG A 32 17.50 0.34 -16.45
N ASP A 33 16.97 0.31 -17.68
CA ASP A 33 15.64 0.85 -17.99
C ASP A 33 14.57 0.10 -17.17
N GLU A 34 14.64 -1.22 -17.10
CA GLU A 34 13.72 -2.02 -16.28
C GLU A 34 13.87 -1.71 -14.78
N THR A 35 15.10 -1.52 -14.29
CA THR A 35 15.37 -1.15 -12.90
C THR A 35 14.70 0.18 -12.55
N LEU A 36 14.84 1.19 -13.40
CA LEU A 36 14.24 2.52 -13.19
C LEU A 36 12.72 2.48 -13.35
N LYS A 37 12.21 1.73 -14.32
CA LYS A 37 10.77 1.51 -14.50
C LYS A 37 10.11 0.91 -13.26
N MET A 38 10.74 -0.09 -12.64
CA MET A 38 10.21 -0.70 -11.42
C MET A 38 10.32 0.21 -10.21
N LEU A 39 11.33 1.08 -10.15
CA LEU A 39 11.39 2.15 -9.14
C LEU A 39 10.19 3.09 -9.27
N GLU A 40 9.84 3.50 -10.50
CA GLU A 40 8.67 4.35 -10.79
C GLU A 40 7.35 3.66 -10.44
N VAL A 41 7.20 2.36 -10.72
CA VAL A 41 6.02 1.59 -10.30
C VAL A 41 5.85 1.62 -8.78
N TYR A 42 6.93 1.48 -8.03
CA TYR A 42 6.87 1.55 -6.57
C TYR A 42 6.59 2.97 -6.06
N ARG A 43 7.14 3.99 -6.73
CA ARG A 43 6.84 5.39 -6.41
C ARG A 43 5.37 5.70 -6.64
N ASP A 44 4.84 5.34 -7.81
CA ASP A 44 3.43 5.53 -8.16
C ASP A 44 2.50 4.83 -7.16
N PHE A 45 2.80 3.59 -6.80
CA PHE A 45 2.04 2.86 -5.79
C PHE A 45 2.09 3.55 -4.42
N ALA A 46 3.28 3.98 -3.97
CA ALA A 46 3.43 4.67 -2.69
C ALA A 46 2.65 5.99 -2.67
N GLU A 47 2.81 6.84 -3.69
CA GLU A 47 2.19 8.17 -3.72
C GLU A 47 0.69 8.12 -4.04
N ASN A 48 0.30 7.38 -5.08
CA ASN A 48 -1.07 7.42 -5.59
C ASN A 48 -2.01 6.39 -4.96
N CYS A 49 -1.50 5.28 -4.42
CA CYS A 49 -2.33 4.29 -3.72
C CYS A 49 -2.28 4.42 -2.20
N LEU A 50 -1.07 4.59 -1.65
CA LEU A 50 -0.85 4.64 -0.21
C LEU A 50 -0.84 6.06 0.36
N ALA A 51 -0.87 7.09 -0.51
CA ALA A 51 -0.70 8.50 -0.15
C ALA A 51 0.56 8.74 0.72
N LEU A 52 1.64 8.01 0.43
CA LEU A 52 2.94 8.15 1.05
C LEU A 52 3.86 8.97 0.14
N PRO A 53 4.12 10.24 0.44
CA PRO A 53 5.11 11.02 -0.30
C PRO A 53 6.49 10.37 -0.13
N VAL A 54 7.17 10.12 -1.25
CA VAL A 54 8.48 9.46 -1.23
C VAL A 54 9.49 10.23 -2.06
N VAL A 55 10.76 10.11 -1.68
CA VAL A 55 11.90 10.56 -2.47
C VAL A 55 12.55 9.34 -3.10
N ALA A 56 12.65 9.33 -4.43
CA ALA A 56 13.36 8.30 -5.17
C ALA A 56 14.81 8.74 -5.42
N GLY A 57 15.75 7.81 -5.30
CA GLY A 57 17.17 8.11 -5.53
C GLY A 57 18.05 6.89 -5.59
N GLU A 58 19.27 7.08 -6.10
CA GLU A 58 20.31 6.06 -6.10
C GLU A 58 21.04 6.07 -4.74
N LYS A 59 21.26 4.89 -4.19
CA LYS A 59 22.04 4.72 -2.96
C LYS A 59 23.53 4.86 -3.22
N PRO A 60 24.26 5.50 -2.28
CA PRO A 60 25.72 5.55 -2.35
C PRO A 60 26.32 4.14 -2.28
N GLU A 61 27.53 3.99 -2.76
CA GLU A 61 28.18 2.69 -2.93
C GLU A 61 28.21 1.82 -1.66
N ASN A 62 28.45 2.45 -0.51
CA ASN A 62 28.50 1.79 0.80
C ASN A 62 27.12 1.29 1.31
N GLU A 63 26.02 1.72 0.70
CA GLU A 63 24.66 1.30 1.06
C GLU A 63 23.98 0.47 -0.02
N ARG A 64 24.68 0.19 -1.12
CA ARG A 64 24.17 -0.66 -2.20
C ARG A 64 23.88 -2.07 -1.71
N PHE A 65 22.94 -2.71 -2.36
CA PHE A 65 22.73 -4.14 -2.18
C PHE A 65 24.02 -4.90 -2.56
N PRO A 66 24.54 -5.80 -1.71
CA PRO A 66 25.78 -6.51 -1.98
C PRO A 66 25.74 -7.25 -3.33
N GLY A 67 26.69 -6.93 -4.22
CA GLY A 67 26.75 -7.49 -5.57
C GLY A 67 25.98 -6.71 -6.63
N ALA A 68 25.19 -5.69 -6.26
CA ALA A 68 24.57 -4.83 -7.25
C ALA A 68 25.54 -3.79 -7.81
N VAL A 69 25.40 -3.47 -9.08
CA VAL A 69 26.12 -2.37 -9.75
C VAL A 69 25.49 -1.01 -9.35
N ALA A 70 24.15 -0.95 -9.26
CA ALA A 70 23.42 0.19 -8.73
C ALA A 70 22.22 -0.28 -7.92
N THR A 71 21.89 0.49 -6.88
CA THR A 71 20.70 0.27 -6.04
C THR A 71 19.93 1.57 -5.94
N TYR A 72 18.66 1.52 -6.29
CA TYR A 72 17.73 2.62 -6.14
C TYR A 72 16.74 2.31 -5.02
N SER A 73 16.28 3.34 -4.34
CA SER A 73 15.23 3.21 -3.30
C SER A 73 14.22 4.33 -3.40
N ILE A 74 13.03 4.07 -2.88
CA ILE A 74 12.07 5.08 -2.49
C ILE A 74 12.06 5.18 -0.98
N GLU A 75 12.12 6.39 -0.44
CA GLU A 75 12.17 6.65 0.99
C GLU A 75 11.07 7.63 1.40
N ALA A 76 10.24 7.22 2.36
CA ALA A 76 9.15 8.02 2.89
C ALA A 76 9.58 8.76 4.15
N MET A 77 9.20 10.01 4.29
CA MET A 77 9.40 10.80 5.51
C MET A 77 8.36 10.42 6.55
N MET A 78 8.81 9.99 7.72
CA MET A 78 7.94 9.69 8.87
C MET A 78 7.67 10.94 9.70
N GLN A 79 6.62 10.90 10.53
CA GLN A 79 6.24 12.03 11.38
C GLN A 79 7.33 12.45 12.38
N ASP A 80 8.23 11.52 12.75
CA ASP A 80 9.37 11.78 13.61
C ASP A 80 10.61 12.35 12.86
N GLY A 81 10.45 12.70 11.59
CA GLY A 81 11.49 13.25 10.74
C GLY A 81 12.52 12.24 10.22
N LYS A 82 12.30 10.94 10.45
CA LYS A 82 13.19 9.89 9.92
C LYS A 82 12.68 9.36 8.59
N ALA A 83 13.64 8.99 7.72
CA ALA A 83 13.34 8.34 6.47
C ALA A 83 13.06 6.84 6.69
N LEU A 84 12.02 6.33 6.03
CA LEU A 84 11.71 4.91 5.94
C LEU A 84 11.93 4.43 4.51
N GLN A 85 12.86 3.49 4.31
CA GLN A 85 13.01 2.82 3.03
C GLN A 85 11.75 1.99 2.74
N ALA A 86 11.02 2.37 1.71
CA ALA A 86 9.73 1.80 1.37
C ALA A 86 9.81 0.74 0.27
N GLY A 87 10.76 0.86 -0.66
CA GLY A 87 10.99 -0.11 -1.73
C GLY A 87 12.36 0.06 -2.33
N THR A 88 12.86 -0.99 -3.01
CA THR A 88 14.16 -0.97 -3.70
C THR A 88 14.07 -1.59 -5.08
N SER A 89 14.94 -1.11 -5.98
CA SER A 89 15.17 -1.68 -7.30
C SER A 89 16.67 -1.72 -7.59
N HIS A 90 17.15 -2.84 -8.09
CA HIS A 90 18.58 -3.11 -8.22
C HIS A 90 18.93 -3.45 -9.66
N PHE A 91 19.93 -2.76 -10.21
CA PHE A 91 20.66 -3.19 -11.38
C PHE A 91 21.84 -4.05 -10.92
N LEU A 92 21.80 -5.34 -11.23
CA LEU A 92 22.77 -6.32 -10.77
C LEU A 92 23.92 -6.51 -11.77
N GLY A 93 23.78 -5.98 -13.01
CA GLY A 93 24.71 -6.27 -14.09
C GLY A 93 24.80 -7.77 -14.35
N THR A 94 25.99 -8.26 -14.63
CA THR A 94 26.25 -9.69 -14.85
C THR A 94 26.76 -10.44 -13.62
N ASN A 95 26.89 -9.76 -12.46
CA ASN A 95 27.53 -10.34 -11.27
C ASN A 95 26.81 -11.60 -10.77
N PHE A 96 25.49 -11.54 -10.64
CA PHE A 96 24.68 -12.68 -10.21
C PHE A 96 24.54 -13.72 -11.34
N ALA A 97 24.52 -13.28 -12.60
CA ALA A 97 24.47 -14.17 -13.73
C ALA A 97 25.74 -15.05 -13.82
N HIS A 98 26.91 -14.51 -13.52
CA HIS A 98 28.15 -15.30 -13.42
C HIS A 98 28.06 -16.29 -12.24
N ALA A 99 27.62 -15.86 -11.06
CA ALA A 99 27.56 -16.74 -9.89
C ALA A 99 26.54 -17.89 -10.05
N GLN A 100 25.45 -17.64 -10.77
CA GLN A 100 24.34 -18.59 -10.95
C GLN A 100 24.31 -19.23 -12.34
N ASN A 101 25.28 -18.91 -13.20
CA ASN A 101 25.40 -19.38 -14.60
C ASN A 101 24.15 -19.07 -15.45
N ILE A 102 23.58 -17.86 -15.29
CA ILE A 102 22.43 -17.39 -16.08
C ILE A 102 22.92 -16.85 -17.40
N ARG A 103 22.69 -17.61 -18.48
CA ARG A 103 23.14 -17.29 -19.84
C ARG A 103 21.96 -17.28 -20.81
N PHE A 104 22.10 -16.56 -21.88
CA PHE A 104 21.20 -16.57 -23.01
C PHE A 104 22.00 -16.73 -24.32
N GLN A 105 21.35 -17.17 -25.37
CA GLN A 105 21.94 -17.24 -26.70
C GLN A 105 21.67 -15.92 -27.43
N ASN A 106 22.74 -15.24 -27.82
CA ASN A 106 22.66 -14.01 -28.59
C ASN A 106 22.23 -14.25 -30.05
N ALA A 107 22.06 -13.17 -30.82
CA ALA A 107 21.63 -13.23 -32.21
C ALA A 107 22.64 -14.01 -33.12
N ASN A 108 23.89 -14.12 -32.70
CA ASN A 108 24.94 -14.86 -33.43
C ASN A 108 25.02 -16.35 -33.03
N GLY A 109 24.19 -16.80 -32.08
CA GLY A 109 24.19 -18.16 -31.57
C GLY A 109 25.20 -18.41 -30.44
N GLU A 110 25.86 -17.37 -29.92
CA GLU A 110 26.84 -17.45 -28.84
C GLU A 110 26.17 -17.34 -27.46
N LEU A 111 26.73 -18.03 -26.47
CA LEU A 111 26.25 -17.96 -25.10
C LEU A 111 26.89 -16.79 -24.34
N GLU A 112 26.06 -15.84 -23.89
CA GLU A 112 26.48 -14.69 -23.10
C GLU A 112 25.83 -14.69 -21.72
N PHE A 113 26.47 -14.05 -20.74
CA PHE A 113 25.85 -13.82 -19.44
C PHE A 113 24.82 -12.69 -19.49
N ALA A 114 23.64 -12.95 -18.93
CA ALA A 114 22.57 -11.96 -18.90
C ALA A 114 22.87 -10.83 -17.92
N ASN A 115 22.40 -9.63 -18.25
CA ASN A 115 22.28 -8.55 -17.30
C ASN A 115 21.00 -8.75 -16.50
N THR A 116 21.11 -8.79 -15.17
CA THR A 116 19.99 -9.12 -14.31
C THR A 116 19.55 -7.92 -13.46
N THR A 117 18.30 -7.93 -13.07
CA THR A 117 17.71 -6.97 -12.16
C THR A 117 16.97 -7.68 -11.03
N SER A 118 16.72 -6.96 -9.94
CA SER A 118 15.78 -7.39 -8.93
C SER A 118 15.12 -6.17 -8.29
N TRP A 119 13.92 -6.35 -7.79
CA TRP A 119 13.19 -5.31 -7.06
C TRP A 119 12.33 -5.93 -5.97
N GLY A 120 12.01 -5.15 -4.94
CA GLY A 120 11.22 -5.68 -3.84
C GLY A 120 10.57 -4.60 -2.98
N VAL A 121 9.37 -4.94 -2.50
CA VAL A 121 8.65 -4.26 -1.42
C VAL A 121 8.15 -5.29 -0.42
N SER A 122 8.02 -4.90 0.83
CA SER A 122 7.57 -5.79 1.89
C SER A 122 6.39 -5.21 2.65
N THR A 123 5.84 -6.00 3.57
CA THR A 123 4.82 -5.57 4.53
C THR A 123 5.24 -4.39 5.42
N ARG A 124 6.50 -3.94 5.34
CA ARG A 124 6.95 -2.66 5.91
C ARG A 124 6.12 -1.47 5.41
N MET A 125 5.60 -1.53 4.17
CA MET A 125 4.72 -0.49 3.62
C MET A 125 3.46 -0.29 4.48
N ILE A 126 2.91 -1.35 5.09
CA ILE A 126 1.79 -1.26 6.04
C ILE A 126 2.22 -0.42 7.25
N GLY A 127 3.42 -0.66 7.77
CA GLY A 127 4.00 0.16 8.83
C GLY A 127 4.15 1.63 8.43
N GLY A 128 4.59 1.88 7.20
CA GLY A 128 4.69 3.22 6.63
C GLY A 128 3.34 3.94 6.60
N VAL A 129 2.30 3.27 6.11
CA VAL A 129 0.92 3.80 6.08
C VAL A 129 0.45 4.17 7.49
N ILE A 130 0.66 3.28 8.48
CA ILE A 130 0.26 3.52 9.87
C ILE A 130 1.03 4.71 10.45
N MET A 131 2.35 4.79 10.22
CA MET A 131 3.19 5.85 10.79
C MET A 131 2.96 7.22 10.15
N VAL A 132 2.54 7.27 8.88
CA VAL A 132 2.26 8.55 8.20
C VAL A 132 0.83 9.02 8.44
N HIS A 133 -0.14 8.09 8.47
CA HIS A 133 -1.55 8.41 8.53
C HIS A 133 -2.21 8.15 9.88
N GLY A 134 -1.48 7.63 10.86
CA GLY A 134 -1.97 7.42 12.22
C GLY A 134 -1.74 8.62 13.11
N ASP A 135 -2.60 8.75 14.12
CA ASP A 135 -2.46 9.68 15.24
C ASP A 135 -2.87 8.97 16.56
N ASP A 136 -2.96 9.71 17.66
CA ASP A 136 -3.32 9.16 18.98
C ASP A 136 -4.78 8.65 19.05
N ASP A 137 -5.66 9.14 18.16
CA ASP A 137 -7.06 8.74 18.10
C ASP A 137 -7.31 7.52 17.20
N GLY A 138 -6.44 7.31 16.20
CA GLY A 138 -6.61 6.20 15.28
C GLY A 138 -5.82 6.34 13.99
N LEU A 139 -6.32 5.69 12.95
CA LEU A 139 -5.73 5.66 11.62
C LEU A 139 -6.61 6.43 10.63
N ARG A 140 -6.00 7.03 9.62
CA ARG A 140 -6.67 7.63 8.45
C ARG A 140 -6.23 6.86 7.22
N VAL A 141 -6.97 5.81 6.87
CA VAL A 141 -6.59 4.96 5.73
C VAL A 141 -6.85 5.71 4.42
N PRO A 142 -5.87 5.80 3.51
CA PRO A 142 -6.10 6.36 2.19
C PRO A 142 -7.27 5.69 1.47
N PRO A 143 -8.17 6.44 0.81
CA PRO A 143 -9.41 5.89 0.25
C PRO A 143 -9.20 4.77 -0.79
N ARG A 144 -8.08 4.78 -1.52
CA ARG A 144 -7.77 3.72 -2.51
C ARG A 144 -7.60 2.35 -1.86
N ILE A 145 -6.95 2.29 -0.69
CA ILE A 145 -6.64 1.03 0.01
C ILE A 145 -7.62 0.73 1.15
N ALA A 146 -8.52 1.65 1.49
CA ALA A 146 -9.51 1.43 2.53
C ALA A 146 -10.44 0.27 2.14
N PRO A 147 -10.64 -0.76 3.00
CA PRO A 147 -11.61 -1.81 2.75
C PRO A 147 -13.01 -1.26 2.51
N TRP A 148 -13.37 -0.22 3.27
CA TRP A 148 -14.59 0.55 3.14
C TRP A 148 -14.25 2.03 3.09
N GLN A 149 -14.62 2.70 1.99
CA GLN A 149 -14.40 4.13 1.82
C GLN A 149 -15.41 4.95 2.60
N ILE A 150 -16.64 4.43 2.70
CA ILE A 150 -17.76 5.05 3.41
C ILE A 150 -18.36 4.02 4.35
N VAL A 151 -18.55 4.42 5.61
CA VAL A 151 -19.28 3.61 6.61
C VAL A 151 -20.51 4.37 7.04
N ILE A 152 -21.68 3.78 6.84
CA ILE A 152 -22.97 4.32 7.22
C ILE A 152 -23.34 3.77 8.60
N VAL A 153 -23.58 4.65 9.57
CA VAL A 153 -23.95 4.32 10.95
C VAL A 153 -25.33 4.89 11.25
N PRO A 154 -26.40 4.08 11.19
CA PRO A 154 -27.73 4.54 11.57
C PRO A 154 -27.82 4.77 13.09
N MET A 155 -28.49 5.87 13.49
CA MET A 155 -28.73 6.24 14.88
C MET A 155 -29.99 5.58 15.41
N LEU A 156 -29.95 4.25 15.60
CA LEU A 156 -31.08 3.45 16.09
C LEU A 156 -31.38 3.73 17.56
N ARG A 157 -32.67 3.71 17.93
CA ARG A 157 -33.19 4.04 19.26
C ARG A 157 -34.04 2.93 19.88
N ASP A 158 -33.98 1.71 19.27
CA ASP A 158 -34.83 0.56 19.66
C ASP A 158 -36.32 0.86 19.60
N LYS A 159 -36.72 1.55 18.51
CA LYS A 159 -38.12 1.93 18.22
C LYS A 159 -38.60 1.31 16.91
N PRO A 160 -39.94 1.13 16.76
CA PRO A 160 -40.50 0.62 15.49
C PRO A 160 -40.07 1.43 14.25
N GLU A 161 -39.94 2.76 14.39
CA GLU A 161 -39.54 3.67 13.30
C GLU A 161 -38.11 3.46 12.82
N ASP A 162 -37.29 2.74 13.58
CA ASP A 162 -35.94 2.40 13.18
C ASP A 162 -35.88 1.52 11.92
N ALA A 163 -36.97 0.80 11.61
CA ALA A 163 -37.06 0.01 10.39
C ALA A 163 -37.00 0.88 9.13
N GLU A 164 -37.70 2.02 9.11
CA GLU A 164 -37.68 2.97 8.00
C GLU A 164 -36.29 3.59 7.84
N LEU A 165 -35.62 3.94 8.94
CA LEU A 165 -34.26 4.47 8.93
C LEU A 165 -33.26 3.45 8.37
N VAL A 166 -33.39 2.18 8.75
CA VAL A 166 -32.54 1.10 8.22
C VAL A 166 -32.76 0.93 6.71
N ASP A 167 -34.00 0.99 6.24
CA ASP A 167 -34.30 0.85 4.80
C ASP A 167 -33.79 2.06 4.00
N TYR A 168 -33.90 3.27 4.55
CA TYR A 168 -33.23 4.46 3.98
C TYR A 168 -31.71 4.26 3.86
N CYS A 169 -31.06 3.79 4.93
CA CYS A 169 -29.60 3.54 4.91
C CYS A 169 -29.20 2.44 3.93
N LYS A 170 -30.03 1.39 3.74
CA LYS A 170 -29.80 0.37 2.71
C LYS A 170 -29.89 0.97 1.30
N ALA A 171 -30.88 1.82 1.06
CA ALA A 171 -31.04 2.52 -0.22
C ALA A 171 -29.85 3.45 -0.49
N LEU A 172 -29.39 4.19 0.52
CA LEU A 172 -28.20 5.03 0.45
C LEU A 172 -26.94 4.19 0.11
N GLN A 173 -26.71 3.08 0.82
CA GLN A 173 -25.62 2.17 0.53
C GLN A 173 -25.67 1.66 -0.92
N ALA A 174 -26.84 1.24 -1.39
CA ALA A 174 -27.02 0.75 -2.75
C ALA A 174 -26.79 1.85 -3.81
N SER A 175 -27.17 3.09 -3.51
CA SER A 175 -26.90 4.25 -4.36
C SER A 175 -25.40 4.55 -4.45
N LEU A 176 -24.72 4.58 -3.31
CA LEU A 176 -23.26 4.81 -3.24
C LEU A 176 -22.47 3.73 -3.97
N ALA A 177 -22.88 2.46 -3.86
CA ALA A 177 -22.21 1.35 -4.54
C ALA A 177 -22.30 1.42 -6.09
N LYS A 178 -23.22 2.22 -6.63
CA LYS A 178 -23.33 2.49 -8.07
C LYS A 178 -22.43 3.63 -8.55
N GLN A 179 -21.87 4.39 -7.61
CA GLN A 179 -20.97 5.50 -7.92
C GLN A 179 -19.54 5.01 -8.11
N THR A 180 -18.77 5.79 -8.83
CA THR A 180 -17.34 5.55 -9.04
C THR A 180 -16.53 6.66 -8.36
N ALA A 181 -15.53 6.29 -7.60
CA ALA A 181 -14.56 7.20 -7.00
C ALA A 181 -13.15 6.66 -7.21
N LEU A 182 -12.21 7.53 -7.59
CA LEU A 182 -10.81 7.16 -7.84
C LEU A 182 -10.62 6.05 -8.90
N GLY A 183 -11.57 5.95 -9.86
CA GLY A 183 -11.55 4.96 -10.94
C GLY A 183 -12.13 3.58 -10.58
N GLU A 184 -12.67 3.41 -9.36
CA GLU A 184 -13.24 2.14 -8.88
C GLU A 184 -14.65 2.35 -8.29
N PRO A 185 -15.50 1.30 -8.24
CA PRO A 185 -16.79 1.36 -7.55
C PRO A 185 -16.58 1.72 -6.06
N VAL A 186 -17.48 2.57 -5.54
CA VAL A 186 -17.44 2.98 -4.13
C VAL A 186 -17.71 1.79 -3.22
N ARG A 187 -16.83 1.56 -2.26
CA ARG A 187 -16.98 0.54 -1.22
C ARG A 187 -17.66 1.13 0.00
N ALA A 188 -18.98 0.95 0.08
CA ALA A 188 -19.80 1.43 1.19
C ALA A 188 -20.25 0.28 2.10
N LEU A 189 -20.14 0.45 3.41
CA LEU A 189 -20.60 -0.48 4.44
C LEU A 189 -21.73 0.14 5.26
N LEU A 190 -22.81 -0.59 5.46
CA LEU A 190 -23.84 -0.28 6.45
C LEU A 190 -23.58 -1.08 7.73
N ASP A 191 -23.29 -0.39 8.84
CA ASP A 191 -23.01 -1.03 10.13
C ASP A 191 -24.29 -1.17 10.98
N LEU A 192 -24.90 -2.35 10.91
CA LEU A 192 -26.09 -2.72 11.70
C LEU A 192 -25.76 -3.54 12.96
N LYS A 193 -24.50 -3.62 13.38
CA LYS A 193 -24.13 -4.33 14.60
C LYS A 193 -24.88 -3.78 15.81
N PRO A 194 -25.24 -4.63 16.80
CA PRO A 194 -25.96 -4.20 17.99
C PRO A 194 -25.01 -3.44 18.95
N ALA A 195 -24.83 -2.15 18.71
CA ALA A 195 -24.03 -1.25 19.53
C ALA A 195 -24.52 0.20 19.37
N LYS A 196 -24.28 1.04 20.36
CA LYS A 196 -24.60 2.48 20.29
C LYS A 196 -23.84 3.15 19.13
N ALA A 197 -24.48 4.07 18.43
CA ALA A 197 -23.89 4.78 17.28
C ALA A 197 -22.52 5.40 17.61
N ALA A 198 -22.40 6.07 18.77
CA ALA A 198 -21.13 6.63 19.21
C ALA A 198 -20.01 5.58 19.35
N THR A 199 -20.32 4.38 19.87
CA THR A 199 -19.35 3.29 19.99
C THR A 199 -18.92 2.79 18.61
N LYS A 200 -19.86 2.64 17.67
CA LYS A 200 -19.58 2.29 16.28
C LYS A 200 -18.68 3.33 15.61
N ARG A 201 -19.05 4.61 15.73
CA ARG A 201 -18.28 5.74 15.18
C ARG A 201 -16.83 5.70 15.63
N TRP A 202 -16.57 5.64 16.95
CA TRP A 202 -15.20 5.56 17.47
C TRP A 202 -14.46 4.29 17.04
N GLY A 203 -15.19 3.17 16.96
CA GLY A 203 -14.62 1.93 16.42
C GLY A 203 -14.13 2.08 14.97
N TRP A 204 -14.84 2.85 14.15
CA TRP A 204 -14.47 3.11 12.76
C TRP A 204 -13.41 4.20 12.62
N VAL A 205 -13.40 5.21 13.49
CA VAL A 205 -12.28 6.17 13.58
C VAL A 205 -10.97 5.45 13.85
N LYS A 206 -10.94 4.58 14.86
CA LYS A 206 -9.74 3.77 15.17
C LYS A 206 -9.28 2.88 14.03
N LYS A 207 -10.20 2.36 13.23
CA LYS A 207 -9.91 1.54 12.05
C LYS A 207 -9.52 2.34 10.82
N GLY A 208 -9.67 3.66 10.88
CA GLY A 208 -9.27 4.56 9.81
C GLY A 208 -10.25 4.64 8.64
N ALA A 209 -11.54 4.42 8.88
CA ALA A 209 -12.54 4.62 7.82
C ALA A 209 -12.48 6.06 7.29
N PRO A 210 -12.27 6.28 5.98
CA PRO A 210 -12.08 7.62 5.43
C PRO A 210 -13.30 8.54 5.65
N ILE A 211 -14.50 7.99 5.49
CA ILE A 211 -15.75 8.71 5.65
C ILE A 211 -16.70 7.90 6.55
N ILE A 212 -17.21 8.52 7.59
CA ILE A 212 -18.24 7.95 8.47
C ILE A 212 -19.47 8.84 8.35
N VAL A 213 -20.60 8.27 7.92
CA VAL A 213 -21.88 8.95 7.74
C VAL A 213 -22.82 8.47 8.84
N GLU A 214 -23.10 9.35 9.80
CA GLU A 214 -24.12 9.09 10.83
C GLU A 214 -25.47 9.56 10.28
N VAL A 215 -26.46 8.67 10.29
CA VAL A 215 -27.81 8.96 9.74
C VAL A 215 -28.84 8.80 10.84
N GLY A 216 -29.58 9.87 11.11
CA GLY A 216 -30.69 9.89 12.05
C GLY A 216 -32.03 10.17 11.36
N PRO A 217 -33.14 10.13 12.10
CA PRO A 217 -34.50 10.42 11.55
C PRO A 217 -34.63 11.83 10.95
N ARG A 218 -33.84 12.81 11.43
CA ARG A 218 -33.87 14.17 10.88
C ARG A 218 -33.21 14.24 9.50
N ASP A 219 -32.13 13.49 9.31
CA ASP A 219 -31.42 13.44 8.04
C ASP A 219 -32.28 12.74 6.99
N MET A 220 -33.00 11.68 7.36
CA MET A 220 -33.98 11.01 6.51
C MET A 220 -35.11 11.94 6.07
N ALA A 221 -35.61 12.80 6.97
CA ALA A 221 -36.72 13.73 6.70
C ALA A 221 -36.29 14.96 5.87
N GLY A 222 -35.02 15.31 5.90
CA GLY A 222 -34.48 16.47 5.18
C GLY A 222 -34.02 16.18 3.74
N GLY A 223 -34.06 14.94 3.29
CA GLY A 223 -33.67 14.50 1.93
C GLY A 223 -32.23 14.10 1.84
#